data_6c4323a7fac2dddc1755c2a74692eaeb
#
_entry.id   6c4323a7fac2dddc1755c2a74692eaeb
#
_cell.length_a   1.000
_cell.length_b   1.000
_cell.length_c   1.000
_cell.angle_alpha   90.00
_cell.angle_beta   90.00
_cell.angle_gamma   90.00
#
_symmetry.space_group_name_H-M   'P 1'
#
loop_
_entity.id
_entity.type
_entity.pdbx_description
1 polymer ?
#
loop_
_entity_poly.entity_id
_entity_poly.type
_entity_poly.pdbx_seq_one_letter_code
_entity_poly.pdbx_strand_id
1 'polypeptide(L)'
;LRGVNGAKFRRQVVPGDRLRLEITMARRRGGIALVSATAYVGDQLATECELVLGLVQDAASIHPSANVHPRARIGAGTTIGPSVTIGPDVVIGPGCRIGASTVIDGVTEIGEGTEIYPFASIGLVPQDLKYKGEATRLVIGRHNVFREFVTIHRGTAGGGGVTVIGDRNVFMAYVHVAHDCHVGNNTIFG
;
A
#
# COMPACT_ATOMS: atom_id res chain seq x y z
N LEU A 1 8.54 9.88 18.43
CA LEU A 1 8.91 11.27 18.60
C LEU A 1 10.28 11.50 17.93
N ARG A 2 10.39 12.52 17.06
CA ARG A 2 11.66 12.92 16.42
C ARG A 2 12.21 14.23 16.97
N GLY A 3 11.38 15.05 17.57
CA GLY A 3 11.80 16.31 18.17
C GLY A 3 10.69 16.98 18.96
N VAL A 4 11.08 17.89 19.80
CA VAL A 4 10.22 18.80 20.56
C VAL A 4 10.76 20.21 20.35
N ASN A 5 9.91 21.11 19.85
CA ASN A 5 10.27 22.50 19.63
C ASN A 5 9.46 23.41 20.53
N GLY A 6 10.05 24.52 20.97
CA GLY A 6 9.34 25.58 21.66
C GLY A 6 8.65 25.17 22.96
N ALA A 7 9.17 24.13 23.64
CA ALA A 7 8.56 23.69 24.90
C ALA A 7 8.62 24.81 25.96
N LYS A 8 7.44 25.15 26.52
CA LYS A 8 7.30 26.13 27.59
C LYS A 8 6.58 25.47 28.75
N PHE A 9 7.21 25.45 29.89
CA PHE A 9 6.64 24.99 31.17
C PHE A 9 6.13 26.19 31.95
N ARG A 10 4.84 26.24 32.20
CA ARG A 10 4.19 27.39 32.83
C ARG A 10 3.72 27.10 34.24
N ARG A 11 3.52 25.83 34.57
CA ARG A 11 3.10 25.38 35.89
C ARG A 11 3.74 24.04 36.20
N GLN A 12 4.16 23.84 37.44
CA GLN A 12 4.60 22.54 37.94
C GLN A 12 3.40 21.59 38.02
N VAL A 13 3.60 20.36 37.55
CA VAL A 13 2.66 19.24 37.68
C VAL A 13 3.16 18.35 38.80
N VAL A 14 2.27 18.00 39.72
CA VAL A 14 2.59 17.19 40.90
C VAL A 14 1.78 15.90 40.92
N PRO A 15 2.22 14.86 41.65
CA PRO A 15 1.46 13.63 41.82
C PRO A 15 0.04 13.93 42.33
N GLY A 16 -0.97 13.36 41.64
CA GLY A 16 -2.39 13.61 41.90
C GLY A 16 -3.06 14.62 40.96
N ASP A 17 -2.29 15.41 40.21
CA ASP A 17 -2.86 16.28 39.20
C ASP A 17 -3.44 15.43 38.03
N ARG A 18 -4.62 15.85 37.55
CA ARG A 18 -5.23 15.29 36.35
C ARG A 18 -4.87 16.16 35.16
N LEU A 19 -4.14 15.58 34.17
CA LEU A 19 -3.77 16.28 32.95
C LEU A 19 -4.84 16.11 31.87
N ARG A 20 -5.27 17.21 31.26
CA ARG A 20 -6.00 17.25 30.00
C ARG A 20 -5.03 17.61 28.89
N LEU A 21 -4.88 16.72 27.92
CA LEU A 21 -4.00 16.92 26.76
C LEU A 21 -4.82 17.32 25.54
N GLU A 22 -4.43 18.40 24.89
CA GLU A 22 -5.00 18.84 23.62
C GLU A 22 -3.92 18.78 22.56
N ILE A 23 -4.22 18.09 21.45
CA ILE A 23 -3.27 17.86 20.35
C ILE A 23 -3.94 18.27 19.05
N THR A 24 -3.31 19.20 18.33
CA THR A 24 -3.79 19.67 17.04
C THR A 24 -2.74 19.41 15.96
N MET A 25 -3.14 18.78 14.87
CA MET A 25 -2.25 18.56 13.74
C MET A 25 -2.06 19.87 12.98
N ALA A 26 -0.84 20.40 12.98
CA ALA A 26 -0.48 21.62 12.27
C ALA A 26 -0.09 21.32 10.81
N ARG A 27 0.67 20.25 10.55
CA ARG A 27 1.15 19.90 9.21
C ARG A 27 1.54 18.42 9.12
N ARG A 28 1.30 17.81 7.94
CA ARG A 28 1.80 16.48 7.60
C ARG A 28 2.50 16.52 6.25
N ARG A 29 3.73 15.99 6.15
CA ARG A 29 4.49 15.87 4.91
C ARG A 29 5.49 14.72 4.99
N GLY A 30 5.50 13.83 4.00
CA GLY A 30 6.55 12.83 3.81
C GLY A 30 6.84 11.95 5.03
N GLY A 31 5.81 11.41 5.71
CA GLY A 31 6.01 10.56 6.89
C GLY A 31 6.38 11.31 8.18
N ILE A 32 6.32 12.64 8.17
CA ILE A 32 6.51 13.51 9.35
C ILE A 32 5.21 14.27 9.61
N ALA A 33 4.77 14.28 10.86
CA ALA A 33 3.69 15.14 11.34
C ALA A 33 4.24 16.16 12.33
N LEU A 34 3.84 17.41 12.16
CA LEU A 34 4.05 18.49 13.12
C LEU A 34 2.72 18.68 13.87
N VAL A 35 2.75 18.56 15.18
CA VAL A 35 1.56 18.73 16.01
C VAL A 35 1.83 19.72 17.12
N SER A 36 0.87 20.61 17.38
CA SER A 36 0.86 21.46 18.56
C SER A 36 0.24 20.66 19.70
N ALA A 37 0.91 20.62 20.83
CA ALA A 37 0.48 19.92 22.03
C ALA A 37 0.43 20.88 23.22
N THR A 38 -0.69 20.86 23.93
CA THR A 38 -0.87 21.59 25.16
C THR A 38 -1.37 20.67 26.27
N ALA A 39 -0.93 20.91 27.48
CA ALA A 39 -1.40 20.18 28.65
C ALA A 39 -1.94 21.18 29.72
N TYR A 40 -3.06 20.83 30.30
CA TYR A 40 -3.73 21.61 31.32
C TYR A 40 -3.90 20.81 32.61
N VAL A 41 -3.85 21.50 33.75
CA VAL A 41 -4.30 20.97 35.04
C VAL A 41 -5.53 21.79 35.44
N GLY A 42 -6.71 21.20 35.46
CA GLY A 42 -7.95 21.95 35.45
C GLY A 42 -8.01 22.87 34.25
N ASP A 43 -8.22 24.16 34.43
CA ASP A 43 -8.25 25.18 33.39
C ASP A 43 -6.91 25.92 33.20
N GLN A 44 -5.88 25.56 33.97
CA GLN A 44 -4.56 26.20 33.90
C GLN A 44 -3.63 25.48 32.91
N LEU A 45 -3.09 26.25 31.96
CA LEU A 45 -2.09 25.76 31.03
C LEU A 45 -0.81 25.40 31.78
N ALA A 46 -0.44 24.14 31.76
CA ALA A 46 0.76 23.62 32.41
C ALA A 46 1.97 23.63 31.48
N THR A 47 1.80 23.18 30.24
CA THR A 47 2.86 23.20 29.23
C THR A 47 2.30 23.27 27.80
N GLU A 48 3.12 23.82 26.92
CA GLU A 48 2.86 23.86 25.48
C GLU A 48 4.13 23.52 24.71
N CYS A 49 4.02 22.84 23.57
CA CYS A 49 5.13 22.57 22.66
C CYS A 49 4.64 22.22 21.26
N GLU A 50 5.57 22.22 20.30
CA GLU A 50 5.40 21.53 19.02
C GLU A 50 6.15 20.20 19.06
N LEU A 51 5.46 19.13 18.67
CA LEU A 51 6.04 17.79 18.54
C LEU A 51 6.28 17.47 17.08
N VAL A 52 7.48 17.02 16.76
CA VAL A 52 7.83 16.44 15.48
C VAL A 52 7.70 14.93 15.61
N LEU A 53 6.65 14.37 15.03
CA LEU A 53 6.34 12.95 15.06
C LEU A 53 6.82 12.32 13.74
N GLY A 54 7.62 11.26 13.82
CA GLY A 54 7.83 10.35 12.69
C GLY A 54 6.66 9.38 12.63
N LEU A 55 6.00 9.31 11.49
CA LEU A 55 5.04 8.25 11.24
C LEU A 55 5.85 6.97 11.01
N VAL A 56 5.74 6.00 11.88
CA VAL A 56 6.25 4.65 11.66
C VAL A 56 5.25 4.03 10.68
N GLN A 57 5.69 3.74 9.47
CA GLN A 57 4.91 2.86 8.60
C GLN A 57 5.07 1.46 9.19
N ASP A 58 3.96 0.81 9.51
CA ASP A 58 3.99 -0.56 9.97
C ASP A 58 4.67 -1.44 8.91
N ALA A 59 5.47 -2.40 9.35
CA ALA A 59 6.03 -3.39 8.44
C ALA A 59 4.90 -4.12 7.70
N ALA A 60 5.19 -4.69 6.53
CA ALA A 60 4.22 -5.54 5.84
C ALA A 60 3.81 -6.71 6.75
N SER A 61 2.50 -6.99 6.81
CA SER A 61 1.96 -8.12 7.53
C SER A 61 1.73 -9.28 6.56
N ILE A 62 2.49 -10.35 6.71
CA ILE A 62 2.45 -11.51 5.82
C ILE A 62 1.91 -12.71 6.61
N HIS A 63 0.81 -13.31 6.11
CA HIS A 63 0.24 -14.50 6.74
C HIS A 63 1.24 -15.67 6.68
N PRO A 64 1.40 -16.47 7.76
CA PRO A 64 2.41 -17.55 7.82
C PRO A 64 2.28 -18.62 6.72
N SER A 65 1.10 -18.82 6.14
CA SER A 65 0.89 -19.75 5.02
C SER A 65 1.09 -19.12 3.64
N ALA A 66 1.44 -17.84 3.54
CA ALA A 66 1.76 -17.22 2.27
C ALA A 66 3.16 -17.62 1.82
N ASN A 67 3.31 -17.89 0.52
CA ASN A 67 4.59 -18.18 -0.12
C ASN A 67 5.11 -16.94 -0.85
N VAL A 68 5.90 -16.13 -0.16
CA VAL A 68 6.49 -14.91 -0.72
C VAL A 68 7.95 -15.14 -1.04
N HIS A 69 8.32 -15.01 -2.31
CA HIS A 69 9.71 -15.20 -2.72
C HIS A 69 10.64 -14.16 -2.05
N PRO A 70 11.84 -14.53 -1.56
CA PRO A 70 12.74 -13.61 -0.84
C PRO A 70 13.19 -12.37 -1.64
N ARG A 71 13.15 -12.41 -2.96
CA ARG A 71 13.45 -11.24 -3.82
C ARG A 71 12.26 -10.31 -4.03
N ALA A 72 11.04 -10.74 -3.73
CA ALA A 72 9.87 -9.87 -3.82
C ALA A 72 10.00 -8.68 -2.89
N ARG A 73 9.53 -7.52 -3.32
CA ARG A 73 9.55 -6.30 -2.53
C ARG A 73 8.14 -5.93 -2.12
N ILE A 74 7.86 -5.94 -0.83
CA ILE A 74 6.54 -5.64 -0.28
C ILE A 74 6.62 -4.33 0.51
N GLY A 75 5.82 -3.36 0.10
CA GLY A 75 5.75 -2.04 0.74
C GLY A 75 5.19 -2.09 2.16
N ALA A 76 5.57 -1.10 2.95
CA ALA A 76 5.15 -0.98 4.34
C ALA A 76 3.62 -0.84 4.47
N GLY A 77 3.04 -1.40 5.53
CA GLY A 77 1.59 -1.40 5.77
C GLY A 77 0.78 -2.29 4.82
N THR A 78 1.44 -3.03 3.93
CA THR A 78 0.77 -4.00 3.06
C THR A 78 0.42 -5.27 3.82
N THR A 79 -0.77 -5.81 3.57
CA THR A 79 -1.23 -7.07 4.16
C THR A 79 -1.32 -8.16 3.10
N ILE A 80 -0.71 -9.31 3.38
CA ILE A 80 -0.72 -10.50 2.52
C ILE A 80 -1.51 -11.59 3.22
N GLY A 81 -2.61 -12.03 2.61
CA GLY A 81 -3.51 -13.04 3.12
C GLY A 81 -2.96 -14.47 3.08
N PRO A 82 -3.74 -15.45 3.59
CA PRO A 82 -3.32 -16.85 3.60
C PRO A 82 -3.22 -17.43 2.19
N SER A 83 -2.28 -18.36 2.03
CA SER A 83 -2.04 -19.11 0.78
C SER A 83 -1.79 -18.25 -0.46
N VAL A 84 -1.41 -16.97 -0.28
CA VAL A 84 -0.97 -16.09 -1.37
C VAL A 84 0.39 -16.56 -1.87
N THR A 85 0.60 -16.55 -3.18
CA THR A 85 1.90 -16.83 -3.80
C THR A 85 2.41 -15.59 -4.52
N ILE A 86 3.65 -15.16 -4.19
CA ILE A 86 4.29 -13.99 -4.80
C ILE A 86 5.65 -14.38 -5.36
N GLY A 87 5.83 -14.16 -6.66
CA GLY A 87 7.03 -14.47 -7.40
C GLY A 87 8.22 -13.53 -7.16
N PRO A 88 9.41 -13.87 -7.70
CA PRO A 88 10.68 -13.20 -7.39
C PRO A 88 10.80 -11.76 -7.87
N ASP A 89 10.15 -11.42 -8.97
CA ASP A 89 10.32 -10.13 -9.63
C ASP A 89 9.10 -9.20 -9.42
N VAL A 90 8.33 -9.49 -8.36
CA VAL A 90 7.14 -8.73 -7.96
C VAL A 90 7.50 -7.60 -7.01
N VAL A 91 6.95 -6.43 -7.27
CA VAL A 91 7.02 -5.24 -6.42
C VAL A 91 5.62 -4.79 -6.06
N ILE A 92 5.30 -4.76 -4.77
CA ILE A 92 4.02 -4.28 -4.25
C ILE A 92 4.26 -3.02 -3.44
N GLY A 93 3.55 -1.96 -3.78
CA GLY A 93 3.59 -0.67 -3.09
C GLY A 93 3.07 -0.75 -1.65
N PRO A 94 3.17 0.36 -0.90
CA PRO A 94 2.71 0.41 0.48
C PRO A 94 1.18 0.40 0.58
N GLY A 95 0.67 -0.09 1.73
CA GLY A 95 -0.74 -0.04 2.08
C GLY A 95 -1.67 -0.88 1.20
N CYS A 96 -1.14 -1.85 0.46
CA CYS A 96 -1.93 -2.78 -0.36
C CYS A 96 -2.59 -3.87 0.50
N ARG A 97 -3.68 -4.45 -0.01
CA ARG A 97 -4.33 -5.62 0.58
C ARG A 97 -4.44 -6.74 -0.43
N ILE A 98 -3.80 -7.86 -0.15
CA ILE A 98 -3.78 -9.04 -1.04
C ILE A 98 -4.59 -10.16 -0.39
N GLY A 99 -5.71 -10.49 -1.00
CA GLY A 99 -6.66 -11.51 -0.54
C GLY A 99 -6.12 -12.93 -0.65
N ALA A 100 -6.74 -13.83 0.08
CA ALA A 100 -6.34 -15.23 0.16
C ALA A 100 -6.23 -15.92 -1.21
N SER A 101 -5.28 -16.84 -1.35
CA SER A 101 -5.09 -17.67 -2.55
C SER A 101 -4.88 -16.88 -3.85
N THR A 102 -4.46 -15.63 -3.75
CA THR A 102 -4.06 -14.82 -4.91
C THR A 102 -2.66 -15.25 -5.38
N VAL A 103 -2.46 -15.29 -6.69
CA VAL A 103 -1.16 -15.53 -7.30
C VAL A 103 -0.68 -14.26 -8.01
N ILE A 104 0.51 -13.78 -7.67
CA ILE A 104 1.15 -12.64 -8.33
C ILE A 104 2.53 -13.07 -8.78
N ASP A 105 2.82 -13.00 -10.07
CA ASP A 105 4.09 -13.49 -10.61
C ASP A 105 4.59 -12.65 -11.80
N GLY A 106 5.75 -13.03 -12.33
CA GLY A 106 6.42 -12.32 -13.40
C GLY A 106 6.96 -10.96 -12.97
N VAL A 107 7.45 -10.18 -13.92
CA VAL A 107 7.89 -8.80 -13.67
C VAL A 107 6.66 -7.94 -13.51
N THR A 108 6.19 -7.80 -12.27
CA THR A 108 4.92 -7.14 -11.93
C THR A 108 5.13 -6.05 -10.90
N GLU A 109 4.68 -4.84 -11.22
CA GLU A 109 4.68 -3.70 -10.31
C GLU A 109 3.24 -3.32 -9.96
N ILE A 110 2.94 -3.19 -8.65
CA ILE A 110 1.62 -2.82 -8.14
C ILE A 110 1.77 -1.56 -7.27
N GLY A 111 1.05 -0.50 -7.64
CA GLY A 111 1.06 0.78 -6.94
C GLY A 111 0.38 0.74 -5.57
N GLU A 112 0.66 1.78 -4.76
CA GLU A 112 0.18 1.90 -3.38
C GLU A 112 -1.34 1.81 -3.24
N GLY A 113 -1.82 1.31 -2.09
CA GLY A 113 -3.23 1.29 -1.72
C GLY A 113 -4.13 0.42 -2.61
N THR A 114 -3.54 -0.45 -3.42
CA THR A 114 -4.30 -1.38 -4.29
C THR A 114 -4.86 -2.54 -3.48
N GLU A 115 -6.11 -2.90 -3.76
CA GLU A 115 -6.80 -4.03 -3.15
C GLU A 115 -7.00 -5.15 -4.16
N ILE A 116 -6.56 -6.35 -3.83
CA ILE A 116 -6.75 -7.55 -4.63
C ILE A 116 -7.52 -8.56 -3.80
N TYR A 117 -8.68 -8.94 -4.28
CA TYR A 117 -9.57 -9.88 -3.62
C TYR A 117 -9.13 -11.33 -3.88
N PRO A 118 -9.67 -12.31 -3.11
CA PRO A 118 -9.22 -13.69 -3.19
C PRO A 118 -9.28 -14.31 -4.58
N PHE A 119 -8.38 -15.27 -4.84
CA PHE A 119 -8.31 -16.09 -6.06
C PHE A 119 -7.99 -15.32 -7.35
N ALA A 120 -7.48 -14.09 -7.26
CA ALA A 120 -7.01 -13.37 -8.44
C ALA A 120 -5.66 -13.94 -8.94
N SER A 121 -5.40 -13.80 -10.25
CA SER A 121 -4.15 -14.19 -10.92
C SER A 121 -3.57 -13.00 -11.66
N ILE A 122 -2.48 -12.46 -11.16
CA ILE A 122 -1.92 -11.17 -11.61
C ILE A 122 -0.50 -11.37 -12.15
N GLY A 123 -0.25 -10.90 -13.37
CA GLY A 123 1.08 -10.88 -13.99
C GLY A 123 1.56 -12.23 -14.52
N LEU A 124 0.68 -13.21 -14.65
CA LEU A 124 1.05 -14.51 -15.21
C LEU A 124 1.37 -14.40 -16.72
N VAL A 125 1.87 -15.49 -17.27
CA VAL A 125 2.23 -15.59 -18.70
C VAL A 125 1.03 -15.25 -19.58
N PRO A 126 1.23 -14.50 -20.69
CA PRO A 126 0.14 -14.17 -21.60
C PRO A 126 -0.47 -15.42 -22.24
N GLN A 127 -1.78 -15.37 -22.49
CA GLN A 127 -2.49 -16.42 -23.23
C GLN A 127 -2.26 -16.24 -24.75
N ASP A 128 -1.00 -16.26 -25.14
CA ASP A 128 -0.58 -16.18 -26.54
C ASP A 128 0.29 -17.39 -26.87
N LEU A 129 -0.15 -18.21 -27.84
CA LEU A 129 0.57 -19.39 -28.30
C LEU A 129 1.95 -19.07 -28.90
N LYS A 130 2.21 -17.83 -29.28
CA LYS A 130 3.50 -17.36 -29.79
C LYS A 130 4.48 -16.99 -28.69
N TYR A 131 4.01 -16.79 -27.46
CA TYR A 131 4.86 -16.41 -26.33
C TYR A 131 5.82 -17.56 -25.98
N LYS A 132 7.11 -17.24 -25.89
CA LYS A 132 8.19 -18.22 -25.65
C LYS A 132 9.02 -17.91 -24.39
N GLY A 133 8.48 -17.09 -23.48
CA GLY A 133 9.17 -16.71 -22.25
C GLY A 133 9.97 -15.42 -22.36
N GLU A 134 9.63 -14.55 -23.29
CA GLU A 134 10.27 -13.25 -23.47
C GLU A 134 10.10 -12.38 -22.19
N ALA A 135 11.08 -11.50 -21.97
CA ALA A 135 11.07 -10.57 -20.84
C ALA A 135 10.01 -9.49 -21.04
N THR A 136 8.83 -9.73 -20.48
CA THR A 136 7.69 -8.83 -20.55
C THR A 136 7.16 -8.53 -19.15
N ARG A 137 6.37 -7.47 -18.99
CA ARG A 137 5.99 -6.96 -17.68
C ARG A 137 4.53 -6.53 -17.59
N LEU A 138 4.08 -6.36 -16.33
CA LEU A 138 2.82 -5.74 -15.96
C LEU A 138 3.09 -4.55 -15.02
N VAL A 139 2.47 -3.41 -15.30
CA VAL A 139 2.53 -2.22 -14.44
C VAL A 139 1.12 -1.82 -14.05
N ILE A 140 0.86 -1.79 -12.75
CA ILE A 140 -0.42 -1.39 -12.15
C ILE A 140 -0.18 -0.14 -11.31
N GLY A 141 -0.96 0.91 -11.56
CA GLY A 141 -0.97 2.15 -10.81
C GLY A 141 -1.56 1.98 -9.39
N ARG A 142 -1.94 3.09 -8.79
CA ARG A 142 -2.33 3.18 -7.38
C ARG A 142 -3.83 3.05 -7.18
N HIS A 143 -4.23 2.59 -5.97
CA HIS A 143 -5.62 2.59 -5.50
C HIS A 143 -6.60 1.86 -6.43
N ASN A 144 -6.13 0.81 -7.10
CA ASN A 144 -6.99 -0.06 -7.91
C ASN A 144 -7.67 -1.11 -7.03
N VAL A 145 -8.82 -1.58 -7.46
CA VAL A 145 -9.57 -2.66 -6.82
C VAL A 145 -9.77 -3.78 -7.83
N PHE A 146 -9.24 -4.96 -7.53
CA PHE A 146 -9.43 -6.17 -8.32
C PHE A 146 -10.27 -7.16 -7.52
N ARG A 147 -11.50 -7.44 -7.97
CA ARG A 147 -12.41 -8.36 -7.31
C ARG A 147 -11.99 -9.81 -7.54
N GLU A 148 -12.75 -10.71 -6.99
CA GLU A 148 -12.45 -12.14 -6.98
C GLU A 148 -12.30 -12.71 -8.40
N PHE A 149 -11.35 -13.62 -8.56
CA PHE A 149 -11.08 -14.33 -9.82
C PHE A 149 -10.71 -13.45 -11.02
N VAL A 150 -10.30 -12.21 -10.77
CA VAL A 150 -9.76 -11.35 -11.82
C VAL A 150 -8.43 -11.96 -12.33
N THR A 151 -8.24 -11.93 -13.64
CA THR A 151 -6.98 -12.37 -14.27
C THR A 151 -6.37 -11.22 -15.09
N ILE A 152 -5.07 -10.96 -14.89
CA ILE A 152 -4.33 -9.93 -15.61
C ILE A 152 -3.02 -10.52 -16.07
N HIS A 153 -2.78 -10.49 -17.37
CA HIS A 153 -1.55 -11.04 -17.96
C HIS A 153 -0.55 -9.91 -18.30
N ARG A 154 0.75 -10.24 -18.16
CA ARG A 154 1.82 -9.35 -18.63
C ARG A 154 1.85 -9.26 -20.15
N GLY A 155 2.59 -8.29 -20.70
CA GLY A 155 2.66 -8.06 -22.13
C GLY A 155 3.32 -9.19 -22.94
N THR A 156 3.33 -9.03 -24.27
CA THR A 156 4.06 -9.86 -25.22
C THR A 156 5.11 -9.04 -25.97
N ALA A 157 6.16 -9.66 -26.46
CA ALA A 157 7.18 -8.96 -27.25
C ALA A 157 6.58 -8.27 -28.50
N GLY A 158 5.62 -8.92 -29.14
CA GLY A 158 4.93 -8.40 -30.32
C GLY A 158 3.99 -7.22 -30.02
N GLY A 159 3.48 -7.09 -28.79
CA GLY A 159 2.57 -6.05 -28.35
C GLY A 159 3.24 -4.89 -27.59
N GLY A 160 4.57 -4.83 -27.59
CA GLY A 160 5.31 -3.77 -26.90
C GLY A 160 5.86 -4.16 -25.52
N GLY A 161 5.68 -5.39 -25.08
CA GLY A 161 6.31 -5.96 -23.89
C GLY A 161 5.67 -5.58 -22.56
N VAL A 162 4.57 -4.82 -22.54
CA VAL A 162 3.97 -4.35 -21.29
C VAL A 162 2.45 -4.29 -21.35
N THR A 163 1.81 -4.76 -20.28
CA THR A 163 0.41 -4.44 -19.96
C THR A 163 0.40 -3.33 -18.91
N VAL A 164 -0.41 -2.29 -19.10
CA VAL A 164 -0.45 -1.13 -18.21
C VAL A 164 -1.87 -0.89 -17.70
N ILE A 165 -2.00 -0.71 -16.39
CA ILE A 165 -3.22 -0.29 -15.74
C ILE A 165 -2.91 0.98 -14.94
N GLY A 166 -3.69 2.03 -15.16
CA GLY A 166 -3.56 3.31 -14.45
C GLY A 166 -4.08 3.26 -13.03
N ASP A 167 -4.51 4.39 -12.52
CA ASP A 167 -4.90 4.59 -11.13
C ASP A 167 -6.42 4.51 -10.93
N ARG A 168 -6.87 4.09 -9.72
CA ARG A 168 -8.26 4.17 -9.24
C ARG A 168 -9.29 3.49 -10.14
N ASN A 169 -8.95 2.34 -10.67
CA ASN A 169 -9.86 1.50 -11.45
C ASN A 169 -10.49 0.42 -10.56
N VAL A 170 -11.68 -0.04 -10.95
CA VAL A 170 -12.37 -1.14 -10.31
C VAL A 170 -12.63 -2.23 -11.35
N PHE A 171 -12.13 -3.43 -11.09
CA PHE A 171 -12.37 -4.61 -11.92
C PHE A 171 -13.26 -5.57 -11.14
N MET A 172 -14.48 -5.79 -11.63
CA MET A 172 -15.44 -6.69 -11.01
C MET A 172 -14.99 -8.15 -11.13
N ALA A 173 -15.68 -9.05 -10.43
CA ALA A 173 -15.32 -10.46 -10.43
C ALA A 173 -15.27 -11.05 -11.85
N TYR A 174 -14.28 -11.93 -12.08
CA TYR A 174 -14.03 -12.62 -13.34
C TYR A 174 -13.61 -11.75 -14.53
N VAL A 175 -13.35 -10.45 -14.32
CA VAL A 175 -12.80 -9.61 -15.39
C VAL A 175 -11.43 -10.13 -15.81
N HIS A 176 -11.20 -10.20 -17.12
CA HIS A 176 -9.91 -10.55 -17.71
C HIS A 176 -9.29 -9.35 -18.42
N VAL A 177 -8.05 -9.03 -18.06
CA VAL A 177 -7.21 -8.08 -18.81
C VAL A 177 -6.14 -8.88 -19.55
N ALA A 178 -6.29 -8.93 -20.87
CA ALA A 178 -5.33 -9.61 -21.74
C ALA A 178 -3.99 -8.89 -21.77
N HIS A 179 -2.98 -9.57 -22.33
CA HIS A 179 -1.66 -8.99 -22.57
C HIS A 179 -1.74 -7.73 -23.46
N ASP A 180 -0.78 -6.85 -23.30
CA ASP A 180 -0.59 -5.62 -24.08
C ASP A 180 -1.75 -4.60 -23.99
N CYS A 181 -2.72 -4.80 -23.07
CA CYS A 181 -3.77 -3.83 -22.80
C CYS A 181 -3.22 -2.60 -22.09
N HIS A 182 -3.77 -1.43 -22.44
CA HIS A 182 -3.52 -0.17 -21.77
C HIS A 182 -4.83 0.37 -21.20
N VAL A 183 -4.98 0.32 -19.89
CA VAL A 183 -6.15 0.84 -19.17
C VAL A 183 -5.81 2.18 -18.53
N GLY A 184 -6.66 3.17 -18.74
CA GLY A 184 -6.52 4.51 -18.14
C GLY A 184 -6.82 4.54 -16.64
N ASN A 185 -7.36 5.64 -16.17
CA ASN A 185 -7.66 5.86 -14.76
C ASN A 185 -9.16 5.99 -14.53
N ASN A 186 -9.62 5.72 -13.30
CA ASN A 186 -11.01 5.93 -12.84
C ASN A 186 -12.05 5.18 -13.68
N THR A 187 -11.74 3.96 -14.11
CA THR A 187 -12.65 3.10 -14.90
C THR A 187 -13.25 2.00 -14.04
N ILE A 188 -14.43 1.52 -14.47
CA ILE A 188 -15.09 0.36 -13.86
C ILE A 188 -15.34 -0.66 -14.96
N PHE A 189 -14.87 -1.89 -14.75
CA PHE A 189 -15.09 -3.03 -15.63
C PHE A 189 -15.97 -4.06 -14.93
N GLY A 190 -17.01 -4.51 -15.60
CA GLY A 190 -17.95 -5.53 -15.12
C GLY A 190 -18.38 -6.50 -16.19
#